data_1e18b17ea4759973862233198426639f
#
_entry.id   1e18b17ea4759973862233198426639f
#
_cell.length_a   1.000
_cell.length_b   1.000
_cell.length_c   1.000
_cell.angle_alpha   90.00
_cell.angle_beta   90.00
_cell.angle_gamma   90.00
#
_symmetry.space_group_name_H-M   'P 1'
#
loop_
_entity.id
_entity.type
_entity.pdbx_description
1 polymer ?
#
loop_
_entity_poly.entity_id
_entity_poly.type
_entity_poly.pdbx_seq_one_letter_code
_entity_poly.pdbx_strand_id
1 'polypeptide(L)' 'MEQAQISKVRASVHRQRGNRVKIQLDRGRNKVDIQEGVIQGADPSVFTILVDDEREENPPQLLSFSYTDIITKDIRMKLC' A
#
# COMPACT_ATOMS: atom_id res chain seq x y z
N MET A 1 -22.24 -0.09 2.30
CA MET A 1 -21.34 -0.41 3.41
C MET A 1 -19.88 -0.33 3.01
N GLU A 2 -19.53 -0.94 1.90
CA GLU A 2 -18.14 -0.99 1.47
C GLU A 2 -17.60 0.36 1.04
N GLN A 3 -18.44 1.20 0.44
CA GLN A 3 -17.99 2.50 -0.02
C GLN A 3 -17.59 3.42 1.12
N ALA A 4 -18.28 3.33 2.26
CA ALA A 4 -17.90 4.13 3.42
C ALA A 4 -16.54 3.75 3.96
N GLN A 5 -16.24 2.44 3.99
CA GLN A 5 -14.93 1.95 4.41
C GLN A 5 -13.85 2.34 3.41
N ILE A 6 -14.14 2.23 2.13
CA ILE A 6 -13.20 2.62 1.07
C ILE A 6 -12.90 4.12 1.18
N SER A 7 -13.91 4.95 1.43
CA SER A 7 -13.71 6.39 1.60
C SER A 7 -12.80 6.72 2.77
N LYS A 8 -12.98 6.00 3.89
CA LYS A 8 -12.12 6.21 5.05
C LYS A 8 -10.69 5.80 4.79
N VAL A 9 -10.50 4.64 4.17
CA VAL A 9 -9.17 4.15 3.83
C VAL A 9 -8.51 5.10 2.83
N ARG A 10 -9.25 5.51 1.81
CA ARG A 10 -8.74 6.43 0.81
C ARG A 10 -8.30 7.76 1.43
N ALA A 11 -9.11 8.31 2.34
CA ALA A 11 -8.77 9.56 3.02
C ALA A 11 -7.52 9.39 3.86
N SER A 12 -7.40 8.25 4.54
CA SER A 12 -6.20 7.95 5.33
C SER A 12 -4.97 7.85 4.44
N VAL A 13 -5.05 7.12 3.35
CA VAL A 13 -3.95 6.97 2.40
C VAL A 13 -3.58 8.32 1.80
N HIS A 14 -4.58 9.14 1.45
CA HIS A 14 -4.34 10.45 0.88
C HIS A 14 -3.57 11.36 1.85
N ARG A 15 -3.89 11.28 3.14
CA ARG A 15 -3.16 12.04 4.17
C ARG A 15 -1.71 11.58 4.30
N GLN A 16 -1.46 10.29 4.01
CA GLN A 16 -0.13 9.71 4.12
C GLN A 16 0.68 9.87 2.84
N ARG A 17 0.13 10.52 1.83
CA ARG A 17 0.84 10.72 0.56
C ARG A 17 2.16 11.44 0.81
N GLY A 18 3.24 10.90 0.27
CA GLY A 18 4.57 11.40 0.51
C GLY A 18 5.26 10.77 1.71
N ASN A 19 4.55 10.02 2.53
CA ASN A 19 5.11 9.36 3.69
C ASN A 19 5.58 7.94 3.34
N ARG A 20 6.59 7.49 4.06
CA ARG A 20 7.11 6.14 3.89
C ARG A 20 6.25 5.15 4.68
N VAL A 21 5.91 4.05 4.04
CA VAL A 21 5.07 3.01 4.64
C VAL A 21 5.65 1.64 4.37
N LYS A 22 5.31 0.70 5.23
CA LYS A 22 5.58 -0.71 5.01
C LYS A 22 4.28 -1.40 4.67
N ILE A 23 4.30 -2.16 3.59
CA ILE A 23 3.15 -2.96 3.18
C ILE A 23 3.48 -4.41 3.38
N GLN A 24 2.61 -5.09 4.11
CA GLN A 24 2.71 -6.51 4.36
C GLN A 24 1.68 -7.22 3.50
N LEU A 25 2.18 -8.02 2.58
CA LEU A 25 1.34 -8.82 1.68
C LEU A 25 1.23 -10.22 2.25
N ASP A 26 0.00 -10.65 2.54
CA ASP A 26 -0.26 -12.00 3.02
C ASP A 26 -0.44 -12.90 1.82
N ARG A 27 0.52 -13.77 1.56
CA ARG A 27 0.50 -14.66 0.41
C ARG A 27 0.16 -16.10 0.77
N GLY A 28 -0.53 -16.31 1.89
CA GLY A 28 -0.95 -17.63 2.33
C GLY A 28 -0.13 -18.15 3.49
N ARG A 29 -0.09 -19.47 3.64
CA ARG A 29 0.50 -20.11 4.82
C ARG A 29 1.97 -19.70 5.01
N ASN A 30 2.24 -18.97 6.09
CA ASN A 30 3.59 -18.62 6.52
C ASN A 30 4.41 -17.84 5.50
N LYS A 31 3.76 -17.28 4.48
CA LYS A 31 4.45 -16.44 3.50
C LYS A 31 3.94 -15.02 3.59
N VAL A 32 4.79 -14.17 4.09
CA VAL A 32 4.51 -12.74 4.21
C VAL A 32 5.63 -12.00 3.48
N ASP A 33 5.23 -11.22 2.48
CA ASP A 33 6.16 -10.32 1.80
C ASP A 33 5.99 -8.92 2.38
N ILE A 34 7.11 -8.30 2.70
CA ILE A 34 7.10 -6.92 3.19
C ILE A 34 7.74 -6.04 2.14
N GLN A 35 7.01 -5.03 1.72
CA GLN A 35 7.49 -4.02 0.79
C GLN A 35 7.51 -2.67 1.51
N GLU A 36 8.55 -1.90 1.29
CA GLU A 36 8.67 -0.58 1.88
C GLU A 36 8.76 0.45 0.76
N GLY A 37 7.97 1.51 0.87
CA GLY A 37 7.94 2.53 -0.16
C GLY A 37 7.23 3.78 0.29
N VAL A 38 7.07 4.71 -0.65
CA VAL A 38 6.43 6.00 -0.40
C VAL A 38 5.12 6.05 -1.16
N ILE A 39 4.06 6.49 -0.49
CA ILE A 39 2.77 6.65 -1.13
C ILE A 39 2.86 7.78 -2.15
N GLN A 40 2.60 7.47 -3.42
CA GLN A 40 2.67 8.44 -4.52
C GLN A 40 1.32 9.05 -4.85
N GLY A 41 0.26 8.25 -4.80
CA GLY A 41 -1.05 8.73 -5.15
C GLY A 41 -2.16 7.91 -4.54
N ALA A 42 -3.33 8.52 -4.44
CA ALA A 42 -4.54 7.88 -3.94
C ALA A 42 -5.65 8.16 -4.94
N ASP A 43 -5.98 7.16 -5.74
CA ASP A 43 -7.06 7.23 -6.72
C ASP A 43 -8.37 6.76 -6.09
N PRO A 44 -9.50 6.89 -6.77
CA PRO A 44 -10.78 6.49 -6.20
C PRO A 44 -10.88 5.03 -5.78
N SER A 45 -10.20 4.12 -6.49
CA SER A 45 -10.31 2.68 -6.23
C SER A 45 -9.02 2.04 -5.78
N VAL A 46 -7.89 2.66 -6.07
CA VAL A 46 -6.56 2.08 -5.80
C VAL A 46 -5.63 3.19 -5.33
N PHE A 47 -4.54 2.78 -4.71
CA PHE A 47 -3.46 3.71 -4.39
C PHE A 47 -2.15 3.16 -4.94
N THR A 48 -1.19 4.06 -5.15
CA THR A 48 0.10 3.69 -5.72
C THR A 48 1.22 3.99 -4.74
N ILE A 49 2.18 3.08 -4.70
CA ILE A 49 3.34 3.19 -3.84
C ILE A 49 4.58 3.04 -4.68
N LEU A 50 5.52 3.95 -4.48
CA LEU A 50 6.84 3.85 -5.10
C LEU A 50 7.73 3.03 -4.17
N VAL A 51 8.06 1.83 -4.60
CA VAL A 51 8.89 0.90 -3.83
C VAL A 51 10.34 1.04 -4.29
N ASP A 52 11.20 1.44 -3.36
CA ASP A 52 12.63 1.48 -3.60
C ASP A 52 13.22 0.11 -3.31
N ASP A 53 13.92 -0.42 -4.29
CA ASP A 53 14.72 -1.61 -4.06
C ASP A 53 16.03 -1.15 -3.42
N GLU A 54 16.41 -1.79 -2.31
CA GLU A 54 17.69 -1.50 -1.64
C GLU A 54 18.88 -1.80 -2.53
N ARG A 55 18.68 -2.58 -3.58
CA ARG A 55 19.71 -2.86 -4.56
C ARG A 55 19.71 -1.74 -5.58
N GLU A 56 20.80 -1.00 -5.63
CA GLU A 56 20.96 0.11 -6.56
C GLU A 56 20.82 -0.29 -8.03
N GLU A 57 20.84 -1.57 -8.31
CA GLU A 57 20.77 -2.09 -9.67
C GLU A 57 19.39 -2.04 -10.28
N ASN A 58 18.35 -1.96 -9.45
CA ASN A 58 16.99 -1.95 -9.94
C ASN A 58 16.35 -0.58 -9.74
N PRO A 59 15.68 -0.05 -10.77
CA PRO A 59 14.95 1.21 -10.61
C PRO A 59 13.77 1.05 -9.65
N PRO A 60 13.34 2.13 -8.99
CA PRO A 60 12.14 2.08 -8.18
C PRO A 60 10.95 1.60 -8.99
N GLN A 61 10.09 0.81 -8.37
CA GLN A 61 8.90 0.28 -9.01
C GLN A 61 7.65 0.93 -8.43
N LEU A 62 6.71 1.25 -9.30
CA LEU A 62 5.43 1.78 -8.88
C LEU A 62 4.44 0.63 -8.81
N LEU A 63 3.93 0.36 -7.61
CA LEU A 63 2.97 -0.71 -7.38
C LEU A 63 1.62 -0.12 -7.04
N SER A 64 0.57 -0.74 -7.57
CA SER A 64 -0.81 -0.32 -7.30
C SER A 64 -1.50 -1.37 -6.45
N PHE A 65 -2.24 -0.90 -5.45
CA PHE A 65 -3.00 -1.77 -4.54
C PHE A 65 -4.42 -1.25 -4.41
N SER A 66 -5.35 -2.17 -4.23
CA SER A 66 -6.75 -1.82 -4.03
C SER A 66 -7.02 -1.51 -2.55
N TYR A 67 -7.87 -0.53 -2.28
CA TYR A 67 -8.31 -0.25 -0.92
C TYR A 67 -9.06 -1.44 -0.33
N THR A 68 -9.76 -2.19 -1.18
CA THR A 68 -10.47 -3.39 -0.74
C THR A 68 -9.53 -4.39 -0.09
N ASP A 69 -8.32 -4.53 -0.62
CA ASP A 69 -7.33 -5.45 -0.05
C ASP A 69 -6.92 -5.05 1.36
N ILE A 70 -6.91 -3.75 1.66
CA ILE A 70 -6.65 -3.29 3.03
C ILE A 70 -7.83 -3.63 3.93
N ILE A 71 -9.05 -3.45 3.44
CA ILE A 71 -10.27 -3.71 4.21
C ILE A 71 -10.39 -5.19 4.52
N THR A 72 -10.09 -6.05 3.55
CA THR A 72 -10.14 -7.51 3.74
C THR A 72 -8.93 -8.06 4.48
N LYS A 73 -7.95 -7.19 4.76
CA LYS A 73 -6.70 -7.55 5.45
C LYS A 73 -5.79 -8.48 4.65
N ASP A 74 -5.99 -8.54 3.35
CA ASP A 74 -5.02 -9.20 2.46
C ASP A 74 -3.72 -8.41 2.40
N ILE A 75 -3.81 -7.11 2.62
CA ILE A 75 -2.67 -6.22 2.70
C ILE A 75 -2.76 -5.45 4.02
N ARG A 76 -1.64 -5.35 4.70
CA ARG A 76 -1.52 -4.51 5.89
C ARG A 76 -0.50 -3.42 5.64
N MET A 77 -0.88 -2.20 5.97
CA MET A 77 -0.01 -1.03 5.78
C MET A 77 0.29 -0.39 7.12
N LYS A 78 1.56 -0.12 7.35
CA LYS A 78 2.00 0.56 8.58
C LYS A 78 2.90 1.73 8.20
N LEU A 79 2.76 2.82 8.94
CA LEU A 79 3.67 3.96 8.80
C LEU A 79 5.04 3.60 9.37
N CYS A 80 6.05 4.07 8.68
CA CYS A 80 7.42 3.94 9.19
C CYS A 80 7.74 4.99 10.22
#